data_9e984d1807c4a6418c076e531e7b99b8
#
_entry.id   9e984d1807c4a6418c076e531e7b99b8
#
_cell.length_a   1.000
_cell.length_b   1.000
_cell.length_c   1.000
_cell.angle_alpha   90.00
_cell.angle_beta   90.00
_cell.angle_gamma   90.00
#
_symmetry.space_group_name_H-M   'P 1'
#
loop_
_entity.id
_entity.type
_entity.pdbx_description
1 polymer ?
#
loop_
_entity_poly.entity_id
_entity_poly.type
_entity_poly.pdbx_seq_one_letter_code
_entity_poly.pdbx_strand_id
1 'polypeptide(L)'
;MKKQILNLKTLALLFSVLLLAFSCSDDDAPKEVVDEETEDVSRWITVAAARMGENPGDGNGGTLIYSISSEDAKDPTVSIEAFENGFIAPSNRTARLQSSEDGSTIFNISYAGDTGGNYTKYLVEGGQTFTQTGTEISIAPYVGTAPRWIKLFDGDQTGAAVYVSTEHEADADGNYTRTNATIGVVTLDLENSLINNFQEHDVALTDEEEALGYYISRIDMPTLNAAGDKLYIGARLSKVDPATTEGDSDYEILGSKTIVLDYPSLLNPSVITSTVGHGNTNGYRSINAFLYDGSVYQANQSDPEGSHILKINSDNEYDNSYDFNLDDALGVEGAYILAWRPASNGKAVLAYRHNGSAEGVAGAQGFFALVDLDAKTAQKIEDIPYHEDFYLFQYQGFVVDGTEIYLTQAPVGQNGNIYVVDTETGVVTKGAELVNVEGSHFIGTF
;
A
#
# COMPACT_ATOMS: atom_id res chain seq x y z
N MET A 1 -8.21 43.36 -59.46
CA MET A 1 -7.59 44.64 -59.10
C MET A 1 -7.02 44.48 -57.70
N LYS A 2 -5.74 44.30 -57.69
CA LYS A 2 -4.66 45.14 -57.15
C LYS A 2 -4.82 45.46 -55.64
N LYS A 3 -3.94 44.81 -54.84
CA LYS A 3 -2.78 45.34 -54.07
C LYS A 3 -3.20 45.97 -52.74
N GLN A 4 -2.50 45.84 -51.64
CA GLN A 4 -1.07 45.68 -51.32
C GLN A 4 -0.83 45.22 -49.89
N ILE A 5 0.24 44.51 -49.72
CA ILE A 5 0.99 44.19 -48.54
C ILE A 5 1.56 45.48 -47.91
N LEU A 6 1.58 45.58 -46.60
CA LEU A 6 2.65 46.30 -45.92
C LEU A 6 3.01 45.69 -44.53
N ASN A 7 4.22 45.20 -44.49
CA ASN A 7 5.00 44.95 -43.26
C ASN A 7 5.41 46.29 -42.65
N LEU A 8 5.47 46.38 -41.33
CA LEU A 8 6.53 47.19 -40.74
C LEU A 8 6.91 46.66 -39.33
N LYS A 9 8.14 46.29 -39.25
CA LYS A 9 8.92 46.07 -38.03
C LYS A 9 9.37 47.42 -37.47
N THR A 10 9.67 47.43 -36.14
CA THR A 10 10.57 48.34 -35.45
C THR A 10 10.09 49.78 -35.18
N LEU A 11 9.90 50.08 -33.87
CA LEU A 11 10.58 51.25 -33.30
C LEU A 11 10.76 51.04 -31.78
N ALA A 12 12.00 50.88 -31.41
CA ALA A 12 12.50 51.04 -30.04
C ALA A 12 12.93 52.49 -29.89
N LEU A 13 12.87 53.03 -28.73
CA LEU A 13 13.80 53.93 -28.07
C LEU A 13 13.17 55.15 -27.35
N LEU A 14 13.52 55.23 -26.08
CA LEU A 14 13.85 56.43 -25.27
C LEU A 14 12.74 57.46 -25.01
N PHE A 15 12.38 57.58 -23.74
CA PHE A 15 12.48 58.88 -23.07
C PHE A 15 12.91 58.75 -21.61
N SER A 16 14.00 59.42 -21.33
CA SER A 16 14.69 59.50 -20.02
C SER A 16 14.15 60.69 -19.23
N VAL A 17 14.15 60.50 -17.88
CA VAL A 17 14.48 61.51 -16.86
C VAL A 17 13.57 62.72 -16.69
N LEU A 18 12.90 62.79 -15.55
CA LEU A 18 12.92 64.02 -14.72
C LEU A 18 12.83 63.66 -13.23
N LEU A 19 13.90 63.92 -12.54
CA LEU A 19 14.02 64.02 -11.07
C LEU A 19 13.22 65.20 -10.56
N LEU A 20 12.43 65.02 -9.50
CA LEU A 20 12.24 66.06 -8.49
C LEU A 20 12.15 65.41 -7.12
N ALA A 21 13.13 65.74 -6.31
CA ALA A 21 13.22 65.43 -4.91
C ALA A 21 12.19 66.23 -4.11
N PHE A 22 11.48 65.52 -3.18
CA PHE A 22 11.10 66.14 -1.91
C PHE A 22 11.40 65.16 -0.80
N SER A 23 12.29 65.61 0.07
CA SER A 23 12.63 65.04 1.35
C SER A 23 11.49 65.23 2.33
N CYS A 24 11.14 64.16 3.09
CA CYS A 24 10.86 64.24 4.51
C CYS A 24 10.99 62.86 5.12
N SER A 25 11.73 62.86 6.19
CA SER A 25 12.06 61.72 7.07
C SER A 25 10.82 61.08 7.71
N ASP A 26 10.85 59.74 7.77
CA ASP A 26 10.62 59.03 9.01
C ASP A 26 11.16 57.60 8.89
N ASP A 27 11.82 57.20 9.95
CA ASP A 27 12.45 55.88 10.13
C ASP A 27 11.39 54.76 10.08
N ASP A 28 11.43 53.99 8.99
CA ASP A 28 11.04 52.59 8.98
C ASP A 28 11.86 51.87 7.88
N ALA A 29 12.92 51.20 8.32
CA ALA A 29 13.68 50.33 7.45
C ALA A 29 12.75 49.18 6.96
N PRO A 30 12.73 48.91 5.64
CA PRO A 30 12.04 47.69 5.18
C PRO A 30 12.73 46.49 5.85
N LYS A 31 11.96 45.71 6.59
CA LYS A 31 12.38 44.34 6.92
C LYS A 31 12.70 43.67 5.59
N GLU A 32 13.93 43.26 5.41
CA GLU A 32 14.26 42.24 4.44
C GLU A 32 13.32 41.07 4.71
N VAL A 33 12.40 40.84 3.78
CA VAL A 33 11.75 39.54 3.64
C VAL A 33 12.89 38.63 3.21
N VAL A 34 13.42 37.89 4.15
CA VAL A 34 14.22 36.71 3.85
C VAL A 34 13.21 35.81 3.18
N ASP A 35 13.24 35.72 1.84
CA ASP A 35 12.68 34.56 1.15
C ASP A 35 13.39 33.37 1.81
N GLU A 36 12.67 32.63 2.64
CA GLU A 36 13.09 31.26 2.96
C GLU A 36 13.16 30.58 1.61
N GLU A 37 14.39 30.33 1.14
CA GLU A 37 14.60 29.39 0.03
C GLU A 37 13.92 28.12 0.49
N THR A 38 12.76 27.81 -0.10
CA THR A 38 12.18 26.49 -0.01
C THR A 38 13.20 25.56 -0.65
N GLU A 39 13.93 24.81 0.17
CA GLU A 39 14.80 23.76 -0.31
C GLU A 39 13.94 22.88 -1.23
N ASP A 40 14.42 22.68 -2.45
CA ASP A 40 13.74 21.85 -3.45
C ASP A 40 13.87 20.38 -2.97
N VAL A 41 12.91 19.97 -2.15
CA VAL A 41 12.89 18.62 -1.56
C VAL A 41 12.68 17.62 -2.68
N SER A 42 13.68 16.78 -2.91
CA SER A 42 13.65 15.80 -4.00
C SER A 42 12.52 14.78 -3.85
N ARG A 43 12.16 14.40 -2.62
CA ARG A 43 11.05 13.52 -2.28
C ARG A 43 10.67 13.65 -0.80
N TRP A 44 9.38 13.56 -0.50
CA TRP A 44 8.89 13.38 0.87
C TRP A 44 8.80 11.91 1.25
N ILE A 45 9.22 11.61 2.48
CA ILE A 45 9.03 10.32 3.14
C ILE A 45 8.10 10.56 4.33
N THR A 46 6.87 10.09 4.22
CA THR A 46 5.91 10.17 5.32
C THR A 46 5.95 8.91 6.14
N VAL A 47 6.22 9.02 7.43
CA VAL A 47 6.08 7.91 8.38
C VAL A 47 4.69 7.94 9.01
N ALA A 48 4.12 6.76 9.25
CA ALA A 48 2.83 6.63 9.92
C ALA A 48 2.97 5.86 11.23
N ALA A 49 2.46 6.45 12.29
CA ALA A 49 2.50 5.98 13.66
C ALA A 49 1.08 5.60 14.13
N ALA A 50 0.90 4.35 14.56
CA ALA A 50 -0.36 3.82 15.07
C ALA A 50 -0.35 3.83 16.60
N ARG A 51 -1.23 4.66 17.17
CA ARG A 51 -1.36 4.79 18.63
C ARG A 51 -2.05 3.56 19.22
N MET A 52 -1.56 3.09 20.35
CA MET A 52 -2.24 2.06 21.16
C MET A 52 -3.66 2.53 21.54
N GLY A 53 -4.63 1.63 21.44
CA GLY A 53 -5.96 1.79 22.03
C GLY A 53 -6.01 1.18 23.43
N GLU A 54 -6.43 -0.08 23.51
CA GLU A 54 -6.53 -0.83 24.77
C GLU A 54 -5.31 -1.73 25.03
N ASN A 55 -4.75 -2.31 23.97
CA ASN A 55 -3.68 -3.30 24.07
C ASN A 55 -2.45 -2.88 23.25
N PRO A 56 -1.25 -3.19 23.72
CA PRO A 56 -0.02 -2.95 22.97
C PRO A 56 -0.09 -3.52 21.55
N GLY A 57 0.26 -2.71 20.55
CA GLY A 57 0.28 -3.10 19.15
C GLY A 57 -1.10 -3.13 18.46
N ASP A 58 -2.21 -2.82 19.12
CA ASP A 58 -3.55 -2.87 18.51
C ASP A 58 -3.84 -1.77 17.48
N GLY A 59 -3.14 -0.63 17.57
CA GLY A 59 -3.27 0.52 16.68
C GLY A 59 -4.67 1.15 16.65
N ASN A 60 -5.49 0.89 17.66
CA ASN A 60 -6.88 1.34 17.71
C ASN A 60 -7.04 2.78 18.23
N GLY A 61 -5.97 3.41 18.73
CA GLY A 61 -5.96 4.78 19.23
C GLY A 61 -5.81 5.86 18.14
N GLY A 62 -5.84 5.47 16.87
CA GLY A 62 -5.72 6.39 15.74
C GLY A 62 -4.33 6.39 15.09
N THR A 63 -4.18 7.19 14.05
CA THR A 63 -2.95 7.29 13.25
C THR A 63 -2.44 8.72 13.21
N LEU A 64 -1.15 8.89 13.44
CA LEU A 64 -0.43 10.14 13.24
C LEU A 64 0.57 9.97 12.11
N ILE A 65 0.75 11.03 11.32
CA ILE A 65 1.72 11.03 10.21
C ILE A 65 2.69 12.21 10.36
N TYR A 66 3.91 12.00 9.90
CA TYR A 66 4.96 13.01 9.91
C TYR A 66 5.86 12.81 8.68
N SER A 67 6.21 13.90 8.01
CA SER A 67 6.98 13.86 6.76
C SER A 67 8.35 14.50 6.91
N ILE A 68 9.35 13.87 6.31
CA ILE A 68 10.72 14.40 6.22
C ILE A 68 11.22 14.26 4.79
N SER A 69 12.30 14.95 4.46
CA SER A 69 12.99 14.78 3.18
C SER A 69 13.61 13.38 3.06
N SER A 70 13.83 12.89 1.85
CA SER A 70 14.56 11.63 1.64
C SER A 70 16.02 11.70 2.13
N GLU A 71 16.60 12.90 2.20
CA GLU A 71 17.94 13.12 2.77
C GLU A 71 17.91 12.97 4.30
N ASP A 72 16.97 13.64 4.96
CA ASP A 72 16.80 13.52 6.41
C ASP A 72 16.43 12.09 6.84
N ALA A 73 15.68 11.38 6.01
CA ALA A 73 15.33 9.99 6.26
C ALA A 73 16.55 9.07 6.36
N LYS A 74 17.67 9.44 5.72
CA LYS A 74 18.95 8.70 5.76
C LYS A 74 19.88 9.18 6.87
N ASP A 75 19.59 10.30 7.53
CA ASP A 75 20.44 10.88 8.56
C ASP A 75 20.08 10.32 9.95
N PRO A 76 20.99 9.54 10.60
CA PRO A 76 20.72 8.96 11.91
C PRO A 76 20.74 10.00 13.05
N THR A 77 21.08 11.26 12.78
CA THR A 77 21.01 12.35 13.75
C THR A 77 19.66 13.07 13.78
N VAL A 78 18.82 12.81 12.79
CA VAL A 78 17.41 13.29 12.72
C VAL A 78 16.54 12.42 13.61
N SER A 79 15.62 13.04 14.34
CA SER A 79 14.67 12.37 15.23
C SER A 79 13.22 12.73 14.84
N ILE A 80 12.36 11.74 14.72
CA ILE A 80 10.96 11.87 14.33
C ILE A 80 10.06 11.58 15.52
N GLU A 81 9.38 12.61 16.01
CA GLU A 81 8.47 12.55 17.17
C GLU A 81 7.01 12.56 16.69
N ALA A 82 6.65 11.61 15.82
CA ALA A 82 5.32 11.57 15.20
C ALA A 82 4.17 11.45 16.22
N PHE A 83 4.39 10.79 17.37
CA PHE A 83 3.36 10.66 18.41
C PHE A 83 3.11 11.95 19.19
N GLU A 84 4.05 12.86 19.25
CA GLU A 84 3.94 14.16 19.92
C GLU A 84 3.54 15.27 18.95
N ASN A 85 4.20 15.31 17.79
CA ASN A 85 4.14 16.41 16.85
C ASN A 85 3.48 16.05 15.51
N GLY A 86 2.96 14.81 15.32
CA GLY A 86 2.41 14.37 14.04
C GLY A 86 1.02 14.94 13.76
N PHE A 87 0.69 15.01 12.48
CA PHE A 87 -0.67 15.30 12.00
C PHE A 87 -1.57 14.10 12.25
N ILE A 88 -2.78 14.34 12.79
CA ILE A 88 -3.77 13.27 13.04
C ILE A 88 -4.48 12.95 11.72
N ALA A 89 -4.16 11.80 11.13
CA ALA A 89 -4.89 11.31 9.97
C ALA A 89 -6.31 10.88 10.37
N PRO A 90 -7.37 11.44 9.74
CA PRO A 90 -8.75 11.12 10.11
C PRO A 90 -9.06 9.64 9.93
N SER A 91 -9.28 8.93 11.04
CA SER A 91 -9.72 7.54 11.08
C SER A 91 -10.10 7.15 12.51
N ASN A 92 -11.11 6.31 12.70
CA ASN A 92 -11.47 5.79 14.03
C ASN A 92 -10.52 4.69 14.52
N ARG A 93 -9.79 4.08 13.61
CA ARG A 93 -8.74 3.09 13.88
C ARG A 93 -7.53 3.42 13.00
N THR A 94 -6.63 2.48 12.85
CA THR A 94 -5.49 2.66 11.95
C THR A 94 -5.96 3.10 10.56
N ALA A 95 -5.56 4.29 10.13
CA ALA A 95 -5.86 4.85 8.81
C ALA A 95 -5.36 3.94 7.69
N ARG A 96 -5.95 4.07 6.51
CA ARG A 96 -5.53 3.37 5.29
C ARG A 96 -4.87 4.38 4.37
N LEU A 97 -3.56 4.42 4.41
CA LEU A 97 -2.74 5.43 3.74
C LEU A 97 -2.13 4.89 2.45
N GLN A 98 -2.01 5.76 1.48
CA GLN A 98 -1.22 5.60 0.26
C GLN A 98 -0.54 6.93 -0.04
N SER A 99 0.57 6.94 -0.78
CA SER A 99 1.23 8.17 -1.22
C SER A 99 1.29 8.27 -2.74
N SER A 100 1.43 9.49 -3.25
CA SER A 100 1.86 9.70 -4.63
C SER A 100 3.26 9.15 -4.87
N GLU A 101 3.62 8.96 -6.14
CA GLU A 101 4.93 8.40 -6.51
C GLU A 101 6.09 9.26 -6.03
N ASP A 102 5.90 10.59 -6.00
CA ASP A 102 6.88 11.58 -5.53
C ASP A 102 6.77 11.89 -4.03
N GLY A 103 5.80 11.32 -3.32
CA GLY A 103 5.54 11.56 -1.91
C GLY A 103 4.90 12.92 -1.59
N SER A 104 4.57 13.75 -2.60
CA SER A 104 3.99 15.08 -2.39
C SER A 104 2.53 15.06 -1.92
N THR A 105 1.85 13.93 -2.07
CA THR A 105 0.43 13.76 -1.68
C THR A 105 0.23 12.49 -0.87
N ILE A 106 -0.53 12.62 0.21
CA ILE A 106 -1.06 11.47 0.98
C ILE A 106 -2.54 11.30 0.67
N PHE A 107 -2.91 10.10 0.29
CA PHE A 107 -4.29 9.63 0.12
C PHE A 107 -4.69 8.82 1.35
N ASN A 108 -5.81 9.17 1.95
CA ASN A 108 -6.32 8.51 3.14
C ASN A 108 -7.75 8.02 2.93
N ILE A 109 -8.03 6.80 3.32
CA ILE A 109 -9.41 6.37 3.57
C ILE A 109 -9.56 6.07 5.06
N SER A 110 -10.48 6.79 5.71
CA SER A 110 -10.80 6.55 7.11
C SER A 110 -11.37 5.14 7.30
N TYR A 111 -10.99 4.48 8.39
CA TYR A 111 -11.32 3.08 8.63
C TYR A 111 -12.17 2.92 9.89
N ALA A 112 -13.31 2.25 9.72
CA ALA A 112 -14.31 1.95 10.73
C ALA A 112 -15.05 3.19 11.31
N GLY A 113 -16.15 2.93 12.01
CA GLY A 113 -17.00 3.94 12.63
C GLY A 113 -17.85 4.74 11.64
N ASP A 114 -18.46 5.81 12.12
CA ASP A 114 -19.45 6.60 11.38
C ASP A 114 -18.84 7.33 10.17
N THR A 115 -17.55 7.62 10.21
CA THR A 115 -16.79 8.25 9.12
C THR A 115 -15.98 7.25 8.29
N GLY A 116 -16.05 5.98 8.60
CA GLY A 116 -15.35 4.92 7.87
C GLY A 116 -15.74 4.93 6.40
N GLY A 117 -14.74 4.75 5.52
CA GLY A 117 -14.93 4.81 4.08
C GLY A 117 -14.92 6.22 3.49
N ASN A 118 -14.55 7.25 4.26
CA ASN A 118 -14.35 8.58 3.70
C ASN A 118 -12.92 8.71 3.15
N TYR A 119 -12.85 9.04 1.86
CA TYR A 119 -11.60 9.35 1.15
C TYR A 119 -11.29 10.84 1.29
N THR A 120 -10.02 11.13 1.62
CA THR A 120 -9.43 12.47 1.67
C THR A 120 -8.01 12.44 1.12
N LYS A 121 -7.54 13.56 0.59
CA LYS A 121 -6.14 13.70 0.18
C LYS A 121 -5.52 14.97 0.76
N TYR A 122 -4.22 14.92 0.97
CA TYR A 122 -3.44 15.97 1.62
C TYR A 122 -2.18 16.25 0.83
N LEU A 123 -1.90 17.52 0.55
CA LEU A 123 -0.60 17.97 0.12
C LEU A 123 0.37 17.85 1.30
N VAL A 124 1.57 17.31 1.04
CA VAL A 124 2.64 17.15 2.00
C VAL A 124 3.56 18.38 1.94
N GLU A 125 3.72 19.09 3.05
CA GLU A 125 4.51 20.33 3.13
C GLU A 125 5.65 20.20 4.17
N GLY A 126 5.90 18.95 4.65
CA GLY A 126 6.93 18.63 5.62
C GLY A 126 6.49 18.70 7.07
N GLY A 127 7.21 17.98 7.94
CA GLY A 127 6.89 17.90 9.36
C GLY A 127 5.48 17.37 9.60
N GLN A 128 4.71 18.13 10.35
CA GLN A 128 3.30 17.89 10.65
C GLN A 128 2.34 18.64 9.72
N THR A 129 2.85 19.30 8.70
CA THR A 129 2.05 20.17 7.82
C THR A 129 1.50 19.36 6.65
N PHE A 130 0.19 19.12 6.70
CA PHE A 130 -0.57 18.42 5.67
C PHE A 130 -1.83 19.24 5.37
N THR A 131 -1.92 19.75 4.14
CA THR A 131 -3.06 20.57 3.71
C THR A 131 -4.06 19.74 2.92
N GLN A 132 -5.29 19.60 3.43
CA GLN A 132 -6.34 18.87 2.70
C GLN A 132 -6.64 19.57 1.37
N THR A 133 -6.65 18.78 0.30
CA THR A 133 -6.97 19.22 -1.06
C THR A 133 -8.14 18.43 -1.62
N GLY A 134 -8.92 19.06 -2.49
CA GLY A 134 -10.11 18.42 -3.07
C GLY A 134 -11.26 18.27 -2.07
N THR A 135 -12.29 17.55 -2.49
CA THR A 135 -13.50 17.30 -1.71
C THR A 135 -13.41 15.92 -1.05
N GLU A 136 -13.79 15.84 0.22
CA GLU A 136 -13.99 14.53 0.86
C GLU A 136 -15.16 13.80 0.18
N ILE A 137 -14.98 12.51 -0.12
CA ILE A 137 -16.02 11.66 -0.67
C ILE A 137 -16.17 10.38 0.14
N SER A 138 -17.42 9.93 0.32
CA SER A 138 -17.69 8.66 1.00
C SER A 138 -17.88 7.53 -0.01
N ILE A 139 -17.08 6.46 0.15
CA ILE A 139 -17.24 5.21 -0.60
C ILE A 139 -17.97 4.14 0.24
N ALA A 140 -18.32 4.45 1.48
CA ALA A 140 -19.02 3.52 2.37
C ALA A 140 -20.33 2.95 1.80
N PRO A 141 -21.14 3.69 1.01
CA PRO A 141 -22.31 3.12 0.35
C PRO A 141 -22.02 1.97 -0.63
N TYR A 142 -20.77 1.86 -1.10
CA TYR A 142 -20.34 0.87 -2.09
C TYR A 142 -19.55 -0.28 -1.46
N VAL A 143 -18.65 0.02 -0.51
CA VAL A 143 -17.70 -0.96 0.02
C VAL A 143 -17.70 -1.03 1.56
N GLY A 144 -18.69 -0.43 2.20
CA GLY A 144 -18.81 -0.40 3.66
C GLY A 144 -17.82 0.55 4.34
N THR A 145 -17.88 0.59 5.68
CA THR A 145 -17.08 1.50 6.52
C THR A 145 -15.68 0.99 6.83
N ALA A 146 -15.35 -0.23 6.41
CA ALA A 146 -14.03 -0.85 6.61
C ALA A 146 -13.41 -1.29 5.26
N PRO A 147 -13.27 -0.35 4.30
CA PRO A 147 -12.86 -0.68 2.96
C PRO A 147 -11.43 -1.21 2.90
N ARG A 148 -11.20 -2.09 1.93
CA ARG A 148 -9.87 -2.52 1.53
C ARG A 148 -9.55 -1.81 0.24
N TRP A 149 -8.59 -0.90 0.29
CA TRP A 149 -8.31 -0.05 -0.84
C TRP A 149 -6.81 0.10 -1.10
N ILE A 150 -6.49 0.46 -2.31
CA ILE A 150 -5.14 0.77 -2.77
C ILE A 150 -5.19 1.87 -3.83
N LYS A 151 -4.14 2.67 -3.90
CA LYS A 151 -3.80 3.43 -5.07
C LYS A 151 -3.22 2.48 -6.12
N LEU A 152 -3.80 2.43 -7.31
CA LEU A 152 -3.27 1.64 -8.41
C LEU A 152 -1.95 2.25 -8.91
N PHE A 153 -1.14 1.42 -9.57
CA PHE A 153 0.15 1.86 -10.12
C PHE A 153 -0.05 2.36 -11.57
N ASP A 154 -0.79 3.44 -11.72
CA ASP A 154 -1.16 4.07 -12.99
C ASP A 154 -0.82 5.56 -13.05
N GLY A 155 0.23 5.98 -12.33
CA GLY A 155 0.67 7.38 -12.25
C GLY A 155 -0.24 8.22 -11.35
N ASP A 156 -0.61 7.72 -10.18
CA ASP A 156 -1.40 8.40 -9.16
C ASP A 156 -2.83 8.78 -9.58
N GLN A 157 -3.37 8.14 -10.63
CA GLN A 157 -4.66 8.52 -11.19
C GLN A 157 -5.82 7.83 -10.48
N THR A 158 -5.70 6.51 -10.21
CA THR A 158 -6.84 5.71 -9.77
C THR A 158 -6.60 5.08 -8.41
N GLY A 159 -7.61 5.18 -7.55
CA GLY A 159 -7.77 4.34 -6.36
C GLY A 159 -8.80 3.24 -6.62
N ALA A 160 -8.62 2.07 -6.02
CA ALA A 160 -9.58 0.99 -6.07
C ALA A 160 -9.86 0.45 -4.67
N ALA A 161 -11.14 0.24 -4.36
CA ALA A 161 -11.55 -0.38 -3.10
C ALA A 161 -12.49 -1.55 -3.37
N VAL A 162 -12.37 -2.60 -2.54
CA VAL A 162 -13.06 -3.86 -2.74
C VAL A 162 -13.71 -4.37 -1.45
N TYR A 163 -14.75 -5.17 -1.60
CA TYR A 163 -15.33 -5.98 -0.54
C TYR A 163 -15.85 -7.31 -1.09
N VAL A 164 -16.16 -8.23 -0.20
CA VAL A 164 -16.88 -9.47 -0.51
C VAL A 164 -17.92 -9.73 0.57
N SER A 165 -19.10 -10.16 0.15
CA SER A 165 -20.14 -10.73 0.98
C SER A 165 -20.40 -12.18 0.57
N THR A 166 -20.81 -13.01 1.51
CA THR A 166 -21.04 -14.44 1.26
C THR A 166 -22.39 -14.89 1.77
N GLU A 167 -23.05 -15.79 1.02
CA GLU A 167 -24.33 -16.37 1.38
C GLU A 167 -24.35 -17.87 1.05
N HIS A 168 -24.82 -18.69 1.98
CA HIS A 168 -25.00 -20.14 1.74
C HIS A 168 -26.26 -20.37 0.95
N GLU A 169 -26.16 -21.12 -0.14
CA GLU A 169 -27.27 -21.52 -0.99
C GLU A 169 -27.64 -22.99 -0.76
N ALA A 170 -28.91 -23.29 -0.84
CA ALA A 170 -29.44 -24.64 -0.70
C ALA A 170 -30.43 -24.97 -1.84
N ASP A 171 -30.55 -26.25 -2.15
CA ASP A 171 -31.55 -26.74 -3.10
C ASP A 171 -32.98 -26.71 -2.51
N ALA A 172 -33.97 -27.16 -3.27
CA ALA A 172 -35.36 -27.17 -2.86
C ALA A 172 -35.65 -28.13 -1.67
N ASP A 173 -34.75 -29.07 -1.42
CA ASP A 173 -34.82 -30.04 -0.32
C ASP A 173 -34.07 -29.58 0.92
N GLY A 174 -33.40 -28.39 0.82
CA GLY A 174 -32.63 -27.77 1.91
C GLY A 174 -31.20 -28.28 2.04
N ASN A 175 -30.70 -29.02 1.05
CA ASN A 175 -29.29 -29.43 1.05
C ASN A 175 -28.42 -28.31 0.53
N TYR A 176 -27.27 -28.13 1.16
CA TYR A 176 -26.23 -27.17 0.72
C TYR A 176 -25.84 -27.43 -0.74
N THR A 177 -25.73 -26.39 -1.52
CA THR A 177 -25.27 -26.43 -2.91
C THR A 177 -23.93 -25.73 -3.08
N ARG A 178 -23.82 -24.52 -2.54
CA ARG A 178 -22.58 -23.71 -2.54
C ARG A 178 -22.65 -22.57 -1.54
N THR A 179 -21.53 -21.89 -1.34
CA THR A 179 -21.50 -20.57 -0.73
C THR A 179 -21.19 -19.54 -1.81
N ASN A 180 -22.19 -18.76 -2.19
CA ASN A 180 -21.99 -17.68 -3.15
C ASN A 180 -21.11 -16.59 -2.56
N ALA A 181 -20.16 -16.08 -3.35
CA ALA A 181 -19.33 -14.93 -3.02
C ALA A 181 -19.66 -13.78 -3.97
N THR A 182 -20.31 -12.73 -3.45
CA THR A 182 -20.55 -11.50 -4.21
C THR A 182 -19.48 -10.49 -3.89
N ILE A 183 -18.68 -10.11 -4.88
CA ILE A 183 -17.64 -9.09 -4.76
C ILE A 183 -18.17 -7.74 -5.25
N GLY A 184 -17.75 -6.66 -4.57
CA GLY A 184 -17.95 -5.29 -5.05
C GLY A 184 -16.60 -4.60 -5.24
N VAL A 185 -16.52 -3.84 -6.34
CA VAL A 185 -15.33 -3.08 -6.72
C VAL A 185 -15.72 -1.66 -7.07
N VAL A 186 -15.13 -0.68 -6.38
CA VAL A 186 -15.27 0.74 -6.68
C VAL A 186 -13.93 1.32 -7.10
N THR A 187 -13.92 2.17 -8.13
CA THR A 187 -12.74 2.94 -8.54
C THR A 187 -12.96 4.43 -8.32
N LEU A 188 -11.88 5.11 -7.93
CA LEU A 188 -11.83 6.52 -7.59
C LEU A 188 -10.88 7.25 -8.53
N ASP A 189 -11.28 8.41 -9.01
CA ASP A 189 -10.38 9.41 -9.58
C ASP A 189 -9.73 10.17 -8.42
N LEU A 190 -8.44 9.93 -8.22
CA LEU A 190 -7.69 10.51 -7.11
C LEU A 190 -7.40 11.99 -7.31
N GLU A 191 -7.25 12.44 -8.57
CA GLU A 191 -7.00 13.85 -8.89
C GLU A 191 -8.24 14.70 -8.59
N ASN A 192 -9.41 14.27 -9.09
CA ASN A 192 -10.64 15.05 -9.01
C ASN A 192 -11.49 14.72 -7.78
N SER A 193 -11.11 13.72 -6.98
CA SER A 193 -11.87 13.20 -5.83
C SER A 193 -13.29 12.80 -6.24
N LEU A 194 -13.41 11.87 -7.19
CA LEU A 194 -14.68 11.39 -7.73
C LEU A 194 -14.73 9.85 -7.72
N ILE A 195 -15.94 9.31 -7.65
CA ILE A 195 -16.16 7.88 -7.92
C ILE A 195 -16.30 7.70 -9.42
N ASN A 196 -15.42 6.86 -10.01
CA ASN A 196 -15.42 6.61 -11.46
C ASN A 196 -16.37 5.48 -11.86
N ASN A 197 -16.32 4.36 -11.15
CA ASN A 197 -17.09 3.17 -11.48
C ASN A 197 -17.37 2.34 -10.23
N PHE A 198 -18.44 1.58 -10.27
CA PHE A 198 -18.79 0.56 -9.28
C PHE A 198 -19.49 -0.62 -9.95
N GLN A 199 -19.03 -1.82 -9.67
CA GLN A 199 -19.65 -3.06 -10.12
C GLN A 199 -19.70 -4.09 -9.00
N GLU A 200 -20.74 -4.93 -9.04
CA GLU A 200 -20.88 -6.10 -8.19
C GLU A 200 -21.01 -7.36 -9.06
N HIS A 201 -20.38 -8.44 -8.64
CA HIS A 201 -20.41 -9.71 -9.35
C HIS A 201 -20.42 -10.88 -8.38
N ASP A 202 -21.19 -11.91 -8.71
CA ASP A 202 -21.00 -13.22 -8.13
C ASP A 202 -19.77 -13.87 -8.76
N VAL A 203 -18.93 -14.43 -7.91
CA VAL A 203 -17.69 -15.10 -8.32
C VAL A 203 -17.77 -16.57 -7.93
N ALA A 204 -17.77 -17.43 -8.93
CA ALA A 204 -17.81 -18.88 -8.75
C ALA A 204 -16.39 -19.47 -8.72
N LEU A 205 -16.21 -20.51 -7.93
CA LEU A 205 -15.13 -21.48 -8.05
C LEU A 205 -15.54 -22.57 -9.06
N THR A 206 -14.78 -23.67 -9.13
CA THR A 206 -15.21 -24.83 -9.91
C THR A 206 -16.37 -25.54 -9.20
N ASP A 207 -17.23 -26.24 -9.96
CA ASP A 207 -18.37 -26.98 -9.39
C ASP A 207 -17.90 -27.98 -8.31
N GLU A 208 -16.72 -28.58 -8.49
CA GLU A 208 -16.13 -29.54 -7.55
C GLU A 208 -15.70 -28.84 -6.25
N GLU A 209 -15.10 -27.66 -6.34
CA GLU A 209 -14.67 -26.89 -5.17
C GLU A 209 -15.88 -26.39 -4.38
N GLU A 210 -16.89 -25.86 -5.06
CA GLU A 210 -18.13 -25.39 -4.42
C GLU A 210 -18.89 -26.53 -3.75
N ALA A 211 -18.98 -27.70 -4.38
CA ALA A 211 -19.62 -28.89 -3.79
C ALA A 211 -18.88 -29.42 -2.55
N LEU A 212 -17.56 -29.17 -2.45
CA LEU A 212 -16.75 -29.49 -1.27
C LEU A 212 -16.85 -28.42 -0.17
N GLY A 213 -17.59 -27.33 -0.41
CA GLY A 213 -17.81 -26.25 0.54
C GLY A 213 -16.79 -25.11 0.48
N TYR A 214 -15.91 -25.05 -0.54
CA TYR A 214 -14.98 -23.95 -0.72
C TYR A 214 -15.67 -22.70 -1.26
N TYR A 215 -15.18 -21.53 -0.84
CA TYR A 215 -15.64 -20.24 -1.31
C TYR A 215 -14.59 -19.15 -1.08
N ILE A 216 -14.71 -18.04 -1.78
CA ILE A 216 -13.89 -16.84 -1.55
C ILE A 216 -14.49 -16.06 -0.40
N SER A 217 -13.78 -16.02 0.73
CA SER A 217 -14.22 -15.37 1.97
C SER A 217 -13.69 -13.96 2.17
N ARG A 218 -12.63 -13.60 1.44
CA ARG A 218 -11.98 -12.30 1.54
C ARG A 218 -11.24 -11.96 0.26
N ILE A 219 -11.27 -10.69 -0.08
CA ILE A 219 -10.47 -10.09 -1.15
C ILE A 219 -9.80 -8.81 -0.65
N ASP A 220 -8.59 -8.51 -1.12
CA ASP A 220 -7.86 -7.28 -0.79
C ASP A 220 -6.96 -6.91 -1.99
N MET A 221 -6.46 -5.68 -1.97
CA MET A 221 -5.32 -5.17 -2.71
C MET A 221 -5.34 -5.43 -4.23
N PRO A 222 -6.27 -4.80 -4.98
CA PRO A 222 -6.28 -4.88 -6.44
C PRO A 222 -4.99 -4.32 -7.07
N THR A 223 -4.60 -4.87 -8.24
CA THR A 223 -3.49 -4.36 -9.06
C THR A 223 -3.83 -4.48 -10.54
N LEU A 224 -3.17 -3.67 -11.39
CA LEU A 224 -3.34 -3.71 -12.84
C LEU A 224 -2.31 -4.63 -13.51
N ASN A 225 -2.68 -5.21 -14.66
CA ASN A 225 -1.70 -5.80 -15.55
C ASN A 225 -0.92 -4.72 -16.31
N ALA A 226 0.13 -5.14 -17.03
CA ALA A 226 0.99 -4.22 -17.80
C ALA A 226 0.27 -3.48 -18.94
N ALA A 227 -0.78 -4.08 -19.51
CA ALA A 227 -1.58 -3.48 -20.57
C ALA A 227 -2.58 -2.44 -20.02
N GLY A 228 -2.84 -2.43 -18.71
CA GLY A 228 -3.84 -1.56 -18.09
C GLY A 228 -5.28 -1.91 -18.50
N ASP A 229 -5.54 -3.16 -18.89
CA ASP A 229 -6.85 -3.63 -19.35
C ASP A 229 -7.45 -4.75 -18.48
N LYS A 230 -6.70 -5.20 -17.45
CA LYS A 230 -7.15 -6.17 -16.44
C LYS A 230 -6.83 -5.69 -15.04
N LEU A 231 -7.79 -5.93 -14.14
CA LEU A 231 -7.64 -5.74 -12.70
C LEU A 231 -7.60 -7.10 -12.02
N TYR A 232 -6.51 -7.38 -11.29
CA TYR A 232 -6.33 -8.58 -10.47
C TYR A 232 -6.65 -8.27 -9.02
N ILE A 233 -7.40 -9.15 -8.36
CA ILE A 233 -7.76 -9.00 -6.96
C ILE A 233 -7.38 -10.27 -6.22
N GLY A 234 -6.49 -10.17 -5.27
CA GLY A 234 -6.06 -11.29 -4.44
C GLY A 234 -7.20 -11.84 -3.59
N ALA A 235 -7.25 -13.16 -3.41
CA ALA A 235 -8.33 -13.85 -2.76
C ALA A 235 -7.86 -14.75 -1.60
N ARG A 236 -8.71 -14.87 -0.59
CA ARG A 236 -8.63 -15.88 0.47
C ARG A 236 -9.75 -16.86 0.32
N LEU A 237 -9.39 -18.14 0.32
CA LEU A 237 -10.35 -19.23 0.40
C LEU A 237 -10.73 -19.52 1.86
N SER A 238 -11.95 -19.97 2.05
CA SER A 238 -12.46 -20.63 3.25
C SER A 238 -13.31 -21.82 2.85
N LYS A 239 -13.64 -22.67 3.82
CA LYS A 239 -14.46 -23.85 3.58
C LYS A 239 -15.51 -23.99 4.68
N VAL A 240 -16.68 -24.48 4.31
CA VAL A 240 -17.70 -24.97 5.25
C VAL A 240 -17.88 -26.46 5.09
N ASP A 241 -18.35 -27.11 6.13
CA ASP A 241 -18.89 -28.47 6.01
C ASP A 241 -20.24 -28.41 5.28
N PRO A 242 -20.39 -29.01 4.09
CA PRO A 242 -21.66 -28.99 3.34
C PRO A 242 -22.85 -29.57 4.11
N ALA A 243 -22.64 -30.41 5.12
CA ALA A 243 -23.72 -31.01 5.89
C ALA A 243 -24.28 -30.10 6.98
N THR A 244 -23.47 -29.17 7.50
CA THR A 244 -23.82 -28.31 8.66
C THR A 244 -23.78 -26.82 8.35
N THR A 245 -23.10 -26.42 7.26
CA THR A 245 -22.72 -25.05 6.92
C THR A 245 -21.83 -24.34 7.96
N GLU A 246 -21.31 -25.09 8.93
CA GLU A 246 -20.34 -24.57 9.87
C GLU A 246 -18.96 -24.44 9.21
N GLY A 247 -18.19 -23.45 9.65
CA GLY A 247 -16.82 -23.23 9.13
C GLY A 247 -15.92 -24.42 9.43
N ASP A 248 -15.29 -24.95 8.40
CA ASP A 248 -14.23 -25.96 8.51
C ASP A 248 -12.90 -25.21 8.68
N SER A 249 -12.16 -25.47 9.75
CA SER A 249 -10.87 -24.84 10.04
C SER A 249 -9.68 -25.72 9.63
N ASP A 250 -9.92 -26.99 9.31
CA ASP A 250 -8.91 -27.98 8.92
C ASP A 250 -9.13 -28.39 7.46
N TYR A 251 -8.78 -27.47 6.56
CA TYR A 251 -8.93 -27.69 5.12
C TYR A 251 -7.65 -27.32 4.35
N GLU A 252 -7.46 -28.00 3.27
CA GLU A 252 -6.35 -27.77 2.34
C GLU A 252 -6.75 -26.73 1.30
N ILE A 253 -5.89 -25.74 1.02
CA ILE A 253 -6.10 -24.77 -0.05
C ILE A 253 -5.71 -25.43 -1.38
N LEU A 254 -6.67 -25.56 -2.30
CA LEU A 254 -6.52 -26.28 -3.58
C LEU A 254 -5.81 -25.46 -4.68
N GLY A 255 -4.90 -24.57 -4.29
CA GLY A 255 -4.16 -23.67 -5.16
C GLY A 255 -4.49 -22.20 -4.88
N SER A 256 -3.49 -21.35 -4.98
CA SER A 256 -3.64 -19.91 -4.82
C SER A 256 -4.53 -19.33 -5.91
N LYS A 257 -5.46 -18.44 -5.55
CA LYS A 257 -6.45 -17.89 -6.48
C LYS A 257 -6.38 -16.37 -6.57
N THR A 258 -6.68 -15.86 -7.77
CA THR A 258 -6.83 -14.43 -8.03
C THR A 258 -8.06 -14.21 -8.91
N ILE A 259 -8.86 -13.21 -8.57
CA ILE A 259 -9.98 -12.76 -9.39
C ILE A 259 -9.46 -11.80 -10.44
N VAL A 260 -9.93 -11.94 -11.66
CA VAL A 260 -9.59 -11.10 -12.81
C VAL A 260 -10.85 -10.43 -13.34
N LEU A 261 -10.79 -9.12 -13.52
CA LEU A 261 -11.85 -8.31 -14.16
C LEU A 261 -11.29 -7.55 -15.35
N ASP A 262 -12.13 -7.25 -16.33
CA ASP A 262 -11.79 -6.29 -17.37
C ASP A 262 -11.66 -4.88 -16.77
N TYR A 263 -10.68 -4.11 -17.17
CA TYR A 263 -10.49 -2.74 -16.69
C TYR A 263 -10.48 -1.76 -17.88
N PRO A 264 -11.07 -0.57 -17.77
CA PRO A 264 -11.69 0.03 -16.59
C PRO A 264 -13.16 -0.32 -16.38
N SER A 265 -13.74 -1.21 -17.17
CA SER A 265 -15.18 -1.55 -17.14
C SER A 265 -15.61 -2.28 -15.86
N LEU A 266 -14.68 -2.98 -15.21
CA LEU A 266 -14.88 -3.86 -14.05
C LEU A 266 -15.88 -5.01 -14.34
N LEU A 267 -15.96 -5.46 -15.59
CA LEU A 267 -16.85 -6.53 -16.04
C LEU A 267 -16.11 -7.87 -16.20
N ASN A 268 -16.87 -8.92 -16.55
CA ASN A 268 -16.39 -10.24 -16.92
C ASN A 268 -15.48 -10.89 -15.85
N PRO A 269 -15.99 -11.11 -14.62
CA PRO A 269 -15.20 -11.74 -13.56
C PRO A 269 -14.80 -13.17 -13.94
N SER A 270 -13.57 -13.53 -13.63
CA SER A 270 -13.05 -14.89 -13.72
C SER A 270 -12.09 -15.15 -12.58
N VAL A 271 -11.79 -16.42 -12.30
CA VAL A 271 -10.82 -16.84 -11.29
C VAL A 271 -9.72 -17.62 -11.95
N ILE A 272 -8.47 -17.22 -11.73
CA ILE A 272 -7.29 -17.97 -12.12
C ILE A 272 -6.70 -18.69 -10.89
N THR A 273 -6.13 -19.87 -11.13
CA THR A 273 -5.62 -20.73 -10.05
C THR A 273 -4.17 -21.11 -10.33
N SER A 274 -3.29 -20.91 -9.34
CA SER A 274 -1.91 -21.42 -9.37
C SER A 274 -1.90 -22.89 -8.97
N THR A 275 -1.02 -23.66 -9.60
CA THR A 275 -0.71 -25.03 -9.21
C THR A 275 0.64 -25.14 -8.47
N VAL A 276 1.32 -24.01 -8.24
CA VAL A 276 2.60 -23.91 -7.55
C VAL A 276 2.38 -23.51 -6.09
N GLY A 277 1.60 -22.46 -5.84
CA GLY A 277 1.31 -22.02 -4.48
C GLY A 277 -0.06 -22.49 -3.98
N HIS A 278 -0.15 -22.77 -2.69
CA HIS A 278 -1.36 -23.22 -1.98
C HIS A 278 -1.75 -22.27 -0.84
N GLY A 279 -1.38 -21.01 -0.95
CA GLY A 279 -1.68 -19.97 0.03
C GLY A 279 -2.70 -18.95 -0.45
N ASN A 280 -3.11 -18.07 0.47
CA ASN A 280 -4.01 -16.96 0.18
C ASN A 280 -3.26 -15.79 -0.45
N THR A 281 -3.82 -15.19 -1.49
CA THR A 281 -3.18 -14.10 -2.26
C THR A 281 -3.73 -12.70 -1.94
N ASN A 282 -4.71 -12.62 -1.03
CA ASN A 282 -5.37 -11.35 -0.72
C ASN A 282 -4.45 -10.32 -0.06
N GLY A 283 -3.35 -10.72 0.60
CA GLY A 283 -2.60 -9.85 1.49
C GLY A 283 -3.40 -9.46 2.74
N TYR A 284 -2.76 -8.81 3.69
CA TYR A 284 -3.45 -8.28 4.87
C TYR A 284 -2.88 -6.91 5.21
N ARG A 285 -3.63 -5.85 4.87
CA ARG A 285 -3.27 -4.44 5.08
C ARG A 285 -2.08 -3.93 4.26
N SER A 286 -1.25 -4.78 3.71
CA SER A 286 -0.13 -4.45 2.83
C SER A 286 -0.44 -4.83 1.39
N ILE A 287 0.17 -4.12 0.45
CA ILE A 287 0.10 -4.44 -0.96
C ILE A 287 0.78 -5.78 -1.20
N ASN A 288 0.13 -6.66 -1.96
CA ASN A 288 0.57 -8.04 -2.13
C ASN A 288 0.92 -8.42 -3.58
N ALA A 289 0.61 -7.56 -4.54
CA ALA A 289 0.86 -7.79 -5.94
C ALA A 289 1.44 -6.53 -6.61
N PHE A 290 2.46 -6.71 -7.44
CA PHE A 290 3.19 -5.64 -8.10
C PHE A 290 3.51 -5.97 -9.54
N LEU A 291 3.48 -4.96 -10.39
CA LEU A 291 3.92 -5.06 -11.78
C LEU A 291 5.45 -4.93 -11.86
N TYR A 292 6.09 -5.89 -12.53
CA TYR A 292 7.50 -5.83 -12.90
C TYR A 292 7.73 -6.57 -14.20
N ASP A 293 8.50 -6.00 -15.11
CA ASP A 293 8.87 -6.57 -16.42
C ASP A 293 7.70 -7.22 -17.19
N GLY A 294 6.59 -6.47 -17.26
CA GLY A 294 5.40 -6.89 -18.01
C GLY A 294 4.54 -7.98 -17.37
N SER A 295 4.91 -8.48 -16.19
CA SER A 295 4.18 -9.49 -15.43
C SER A 295 3.78 -8.95 -14.05
N VAL A 296 2.74 -9.53 -13.46
CA VAL A 296 2.38 -9.25 -12.07
C VAL A 296 2.96 -10.34 -11.17
N TYR A 297 3.71 -9.91 -10.17
CA TYR A 297 4.23 -10.78 -9.12
C TYR A 297 3.39 -10.62 -7.87
N GLN A 298 2.93 -11.73 -7.32
CA GLN A 298 1.98 -11.75 -6.22
C GLN A 298 2.45 -12.70 -5.12
N ALA A 299 2.57 -12.19 -3.90
CA ALA A 299 2.89 -13.02 -2.75
C ALA A 299 1.65 -13.81 -2.28
N ASN A 300 1.84 -15.01 -1.76
CA ASN A 300 0.81 -15.73 -1.03
C ASN A 300 1.14 -15.82 0.47
N GLN A 301 0.15 -16.12 1.27
CA GLN A 301 0.22 -16.22 2.73
C GLN A 301 -0.50 -17.50 3.19
N SER A 302 -0.11 -18.01 4.35
CA SER A 302 -0.70 -19.24 4.91
C SER A 302 -0.57 -20.46 3.97
N ASP A 303 0.52 -20.50 3.22
CA ASP A 303 0.86 -21.67 2.41
C ASP A 303 1.51 -22.70 3.31
N PRO A 304 1.04 -23.97 3.32
CA PRO A 304 1.60 -25.01 4.18
C PRO A 304 3.06 -25.38 3.81
N GLU A 305 3.49 -25.08 2.61
CA GLU A 305 4.87 -25.31 2.12
C GLU A 305 5.75 -24.04 2.24
N GLY A 306 5.28 -23.01 2.97
CA GLY A 306 5.90 -21.70 3.01
C GLY A 306 5.39 -20.76 1.91
N SER A 307 5.41 -19.45 2.20
CA SER A 307 4.95 -18.45 1.24
C SER A 307 5.72 -18.50 -0.08
N HIS A 308 4.98 -18.33 -1.17
CA HIS A 308 5.55 -18.19 -2.52
C HIS A 308 5.37 -16.75 -3.02
N ILE A 309 6.25 -16.32 -3.90
CA ILE A 309 5.99 -15.25 -4.85
C ILE A 309 5.58 -15.90 -6.16
N LEU A 310 4.34 -15.67 -6.56
CA LEU A 310 3.73 -16.21 -7.77
C LEU A 310 3.85 -15.19 -8.91
N LYS A 311 3.80 -15.65 -10.16
CA LYS A 311 3.85 -14.81 -11.34
C LYS A 311 2.61 -14.99 -12.20
N ILE A 312 1.97 -13.87 -12.58
CA ILE A 312 0.87 -13.84 -13.55
C ILE A 312 1.43 -13.24 -14.84
N ASN A 313 1.33 -13.97 -15.94
CA ASN A 313 1.87 -13.59 -17.24
C ASN A 313 0.94 -12.65 -18.03
N SER A 314 1.37 -12.26 -19.22
CA SER A 314 0.60 -11.38 -20.13
C SER A 314 -0.69 -12.00 -20.67
N ASP A 315 -0.85 -13.33 -20.58
CA ASP A 315 -2.08 -14.03 -20.98
C ASP A 315 -3.12 -14.04 -19.87
N ASN A 316 -2.82 -13.37 -18.75
CA ASN A 316 -3.65 -13.26 -17.55
C ASN A 316 -3.87 -14.59 -16.82
N GLU A 317 -2.86 -15.45 -16.86
CA GLU A 317 -2.82 -16.75 -16.20
C GLU A 317 -1.58 -16.85 -15.31
N TYR A 318 -1.60 -17.69 -14.29
CA TYR A 318 -0.41 -17.97 -13.51
C TYR A 318 0.64 -18.70 -14.35
N ASP A 319 1.86 -18.22 -14.32
CA ASP A 319 3.02 -18.92 -14.85
C ASP A 319 3.47 -20.00 -13.85
N ASN A 320 2.90 -21.19 -13.97
CA ASN A 320 3.23 -22.32 -13.09
C ASN A 320 4.64 -22.89 -13.30
N SER A 321 5.44 -22.34 -14.22
CA SER A 321 6.88 -22.63 -14.33
C SER A 321 7.73 -21.72 -13.45
N TYR A 322 7.15 -20.63 -12.96
CA TYR A 322 7.77 -19.71 -12.01
C TYR A 322 7.49 -20.17 -10.58
N ASP A 323 8.35 -21.01 -10.06
CA ASP A 323 8.31 -21.49 -8.69
C ASP A 323 9.34 -20.74 -7.85
N PHE A 324 8.87 -19.89 -6.93
CA PHE A 324 9.69 -19.12 -5.99
C PHE A 324 9.20 -19.32 -4.58
N ASN A 325 9.58 -20.42 -3.98
CA ASN A 325 9.30 -20.78 -2.59
C ASN A 325 10.29 -20.09 -1.65
N LEU A 326 9.80 -19.44 -0.60
CA LEU A 326 10.64 -18.71 0.35
C LEU A 326 11.30 -19.61 1.38
N ASP A 327 10.71 -20.74 1.74
CA ASP A 327 11.35 -21.70 2.65
C ASP A 327 12.68 -22.19 2.04
N ASP A 328 12.63 -22.58 0.78
CA ASP A 328 13.81 -23.01 0.03
C ASP A 328 14.83 -21.88 -0.16
N ALA A 329 14.36 -20.68 -0.53
CA ALA A 329 15.24 -19.56 -0.83
C ALA A 329 15.94 -19.00 0.42
N LEU A 330 15.29 -19.02 1.57
CA LEU A 330 15.80 -18.51 2.85
C LEU A 330 16.41 -19.60 3.74
N GLY A 331 16.18 -20.89 3.43
CA GLY A 331 16.62 -22.00 4.25
C GLY A 331 15.91 -22.05 5.60
N VAL A 332 14.60 -21.75 5.63
CA VAL A 332 13.74 -21.75 6.83
C VAL A 332 12.56 -22.70 6.63
N GLU A 333 11.69 -22.82 7.63
CA GLU A 333 10.45 -23.59 7.54
C GLU A 333 9.25 -22.69 7.92
N GLY A 334 8.19 -22.74 7.14
CA GLY A 334 6.94 -22.04 7.38
C GLY A 334 7.09 -20.53 7.21
N ALA A 335 7.84 -20.08 6.20
CA ALA A 335 7.94 -18.68 5.86
C ALA A 335 6.55 -18.10 5.56
N TYR A 336 6.27 -16.94 6.12
CA TYR A 336 5.03 -16.20 5.94
C TYR A 336 5.36 -14.75 5.60
N ILE A 337 5.00 -14.32 4.39
CA ILE A 337 5.19 -12.93 3.96
C ILE A 337 4.19 -12.04 4.67
N LEU A 338 4.68 -11.03 5.37
CA LEU A 338 3.86 -10.02 6.07
C LEU A 338 3.61 -8.79 5.19
N ALA A 339 4.66 -8.31 4.52
CA ALA A 339 4.63 -7.20 3.57
C ALA A 339 5.84 -7.30 2.65
N TRP A 340 5.75 -6.75 1.44
CA TRP A 340 6.88 -6.71 0.52
C TRP A 340 6.74 -5.57 -0.48
N ARG A 341 7.84 -5.17 -1.09
CA ARG A 341 7.84 -4.12 -2.13
C ARG A 341 9.02 -4.33 -3.08
N PRO A 342 8.78 -4.46 -4.40
CA PRO A 342 9.84 -4.45 -5.40
C PRO A 342 10.28 -3.01 -5.71
N ALA A 343 11.57 -2.85 -5.97
CA ALA A 343 12.17 -1.70 -6.63
C ALA A 343 12.13 -1.88 -8.17
N SER A 344 12.57 -0.86 -8.89
CA SER A 344 12.52 -0.82 -10.36
C SER A 344 13.38 -1.89 -11.05
N ASN A 345 14.37 -2.45 -10.35
CA ASN A 345 15.31 -3.46 -10.87
C ASN A 345 14.88 -4.91 -10.62
N GLY A 346 13.64 -5.16 -10.21
CA GLY A 346 13.13 -6.50 -9.93
C GLY A 346 13.62 -7.12 -8.62
N LYS A 347 14.41 -6.38 -7.84
CA LYS A 347 14.72 -6.77 -6.48
C LYS A 347 13.73 -6.15 -5.53
N ALA A 348 13.45 -6.83 -4.43
CA ALA A 348 12.46 -6.39 -3.46
C ALA A 348 12.94 -6.56 -2.03
N VAL A 349 12.42 -5.72 -1.14
CA VAL A 349 12.49 -5.97 0.30
C VAL A 349 11.19 -6.60 0.74
N LEU A 350 11.27 -7.67 1.52
CA LEU A 350 10.13 -8.29 2.15
C LEU A 350 10.33 -8.42 3.65
N ALA A 351 9.23 -8.28 4.37
CA ALA A 351 9.12 -8.58 5.78
C ALA A 351 8.45 -9.96 5.93
N TYR A 352 9.06 -10.85 6.70
CA TYR A 352 8.59 -12.22 6.87
C TYR A 352 8.78 -12.73 8.30
N ARG A 353 7.98 -13.71 8.66
CA ARG A 353 8.21 -14.57 9.85
C ARG A 353 8.34 -16.03 9.39
N HIS A 354 8.81 -16.89 10.25
CA HIS A 354 8.89 -18.34 10.04
C HIS A 354 8.72 -19.10 11.35
N ASN A 355 8.68 -20.41 11.33
CA ASN A 355 8.43 -21.24 12.52
C ASN A 355 9.43 -21.04 13.67
N GLY A 356 10.64 -20.51 13.36
CA GLY A 356 11.64 -20.15 14.37
C GLY A 356 11.50 -18.74 14.95
N SER A 357 10.50 -17.94 14.53
CA SER A 357 10.26 -16.59 15.08
C SER A 357 9.64 -16.68 16.46
N ALA A 358 10.04 -15.77 17.38
CA ALA A 358 9.40 -15.67 18.67
C ALA A 358 7.98 -15.09 18.57
N GLU A 359 7.15 -15.32 19.57
CA GLU A 359 5.79 -14.79 19.67
C GLU A 359 5.76 -13.51 20.49
N GLY A 360 6.32 -12.41 20.23
CA GLY A 360 6.27 -11.19 21.05
C GLY A 360 4.86 -10.66 21.33
N VAL A 361 4.75 -9.39 21.66
CA VAL A 361 3.52 -8.73 22.16
C VAL A 361 2.29 -8.99 21.29
N ALA A 362 2.43 -9.10 19.99
CA ALA A 362 1.33 -9.21 19.05
C ALA A 362 1.40 -10.44 18.12
N GLY A 363 2.34 -11.35 18.36
CA GLY A 363 2.45 -12.62 17.62
C GLY A 363 2.77 -12.45 16.12
N ALA A 364 3.38 -11.34 15.73
CA ALA A 364 3.63 -11.03 14.32
C ALA A 364 5.02 -10.42 14.09
N GLN A 365 6.01 -10.96 14.75
CA GLN A 365 7.40 -10.60 14.62
C GLN A 365 7.96 -11.09 13.31
N GLY A 366 8.97 -10.41 12.82
CA GLY A 366 9.55 -10.79 11.56
C GLY A 366 10.96 -10.30 11.34
N PHE A 367 11.47 -10.76 10.24
CA PHE A 367 12.76 -10.40 9.68
C PHE A 367 12.53 -9.67 8.37
N PHE A 368 13.57 -9.00 7.87
CA PHE A 368 13.60 -8.47 6.52
C PHE A 368 14.52 -9.30 5.65
N ALA A 369 14.16 -9.45 4.38
CA ALA A 369 14.98 -10.08 3.37
C ALA A 369 15.03 -9.24 2.09
N LEU A 370 16.17 -9.26 1.41
CA LEU A 370 16.32 -8.82 0.03
C LEU A 370 16.09 -10.01 -0.87
N VAL A 371 15.17 -9.87 -1.83
CA VAL A 371 14.84 -10.90 -2.81
C VAL A 371 15.12 -10.40 -4.21
N ASP A 372 15.40 -11.35 -5.12
CA ASP A 372 15.57 -11.11 -6.56
C ASP A 372 14.54 -11.95 -7.29
N LEU A 373 13.60 -11.27 -7.98
CA LEU A 373 12.48 -11.91 -8.65
C LEU A 373 12.91 -12.73 -9.87
N ASP A 374 13.95 -12.28 -10.59
CA ASP A 374 14.45 -12.98 -11.77
C ASP A 374 15.28 -14.20 -11.39
N ALA A 375 16.16 -14.04 -10.40
CA ALA A 375 17.03 -15.11 -9.92
C ALA A 375 16.31 -16.09 -8.98
N LYS A 376 15.13 -15.72 -8.46
CA LYS A 376 14.36 -16.46 -7.43
C LYS A 376 15.23 -16.77 -6.21
N THR A 377 15.90 -15.75 -5.69
CA THR A 377 16.75 -15.85 -4.49
C THR A 377 16.29 -14.90 -3.42
N ALA A 378 16.52 -15.29 -2.17
CA ALA A 378 16.23 -14.46 -1.01
C ALA A 378 17.39 -14.53 -0.03
N GLN A 379 17.71 -13.38 0.57
CA GLN A 379 18.74 -13.28 1.60
C GLN A 379 18.24 -12.42 2.76
N LYS A 380 18.31 -12.94 3.97
CA LYS A 380 18.01 -12.17 5.17
C LYS A 380 18.91 -10.93 5.25
N ILE A 381 18.33 -9.80 5.58
CA ILE A 381 19.07 -8.53 5.82
C ILE A 381 19.51 -8.53 7.29
N GLU A 382 20.79 -8.81 7.51
CA GLU A 382 21.35 -8.88 8.89
C GLU A 382 21.56 -7.50 9.52
N ASP A 383 21.68 -6.44 8.73
CA ASP A 383 21.89 -5.07 9.21
C ASP A 383 20.62 -4.44 9.82
N ILE A 384 19.45 -5.04 9.61
CA ILE A 384 18.21 -4.65 10.27
C ILE A 384 17.99 -5.59 11.47
N PRO A 385 18.12 -5.12 12.71
CA PRO A 385 18.06 -5.99 13.87
C PRO A 385 16.66 -6.56 14.07
N TYR A 386 16.60 -7.86 14.31
CA TYR A 386 15.36 -8.52 14.76
C TYR A 386 15.03 -8.13 16.19
N HIS A 387 13.76 -7.98 16.49
CA HIS A 387 13.24 -7.82 17.83
C HIS A 387 11.92 -8.58 17.99
N GLU A 388 11.73 -9.28 19.11
CA GLU A 388 10.53 -10.07 19.38
C GLU A 388 9.24 -9.24 19.44
N ASP A 389 9.32 -7.96 19.77
CA ASP A 389 8.20 -7.02 19.80
C ASP A 389 8.08 -6.18 18.51
N PHE A 390 8.76 -6.57 17.44
CA PHE A 390 8.60 -5.89 16.16
C PHE A 390 7.32 -6.34 15.47
N TYR A 391 6.30 -5.46 15.44
CA TYR A 391 4.95 -5.78 15.00
C TYR A 391 4.70 -5.41 13.55
N LEU A 392 4.77 -6.39 12.66
CA LEU A 392 4.56 -6.21 11.21
C LEU A 392 3.12 -6.47 10.74
N PHE A 393 2.24 -7.00 11.60
CA PHE A 393 0.89 -7.40 11.20
C PHE A 393 0.00 -6.24 10.73
N GLN A 394 0.29 -5.00 11.14
CA GLN A 394 -0.37 -3.80 10.67
C GLN A 394 0.46 -2.98 9.68
N TYR A 395 1.59 -3.51 9.25
CA TYR A 395 2.46 -2.83 8.31
C TYR A 395 1.74 -2.63 6.96
N GLN A 396 1.77 -1.41 6.43
CA GLN A 396 0.98 -1.06 5.24
C GLN A 396 1.85 -0.73 4.04
N GLY A 397 3.03 -0.17 4.22
CA GLY A 397 3.79 0.30 3.07
C GLY A 397 5.29 0.48 3.28
N PHE A 398 5.97 0.43 2.15
CA PHE A 398 7.35 0.83 1.96
C PHE A 398 7.38 1.90 0.88
N VAL A 399 8.18 2.94 1.05
CA VAL A 399 8.48 3.88 -0.03
C VAL A 399 9.57 3.28 -0.91
N VAL A 400 9.41 3.44 -2.21
CA VAL A 400 10.43 3.10 -3.21
C VAL A 400 10.82 4.39 -3.93
N ASP A 401 12.14 4.64 -3.98
CA ASP A 401 12.74 5.74 -4.74
C ASP A 401 13.89 5.17 -5.60
N GLY A 402 13.61 4.93 -6.87
CA GLY A 402 14.54 4.24 -7.77
C GLY A 402 14.85 2.81 -7.30
N THR A 403 16.09 2.57 -6.85
CA THR A 403 16.54 1.30 -6.27
C THR A 403 16.52 1.28 -4.75
N GLU A 404 16.23 2.39 -4.11
CA GLU A 404 16.18 2.50 -2.66
C GLU A 404 14.78 2.18 -2.12
N ILE A 405 14.72 1.40 -1.06
CA ILE A 405 13.49 1.07 -0.34
C ILE A 405 13.61 1.54 1.11
N TYR A 406 12.69 2.42 1.50
CA TYR A 406 12.59 3.00 2.84
C TYR A 406 11.59 2.19 3.66
N LEU A 407 11.98 1.84 4.88
CA LEU A 407 11.12 1.10 5.80
C LEU A 407 11.30 1.59 7.24
N THR A 408 10.27 1.40 8.05
CA THR A 408 10.34 1.64 9.50
C THR A 408 10.61 0.33 10.23
N GLN A 409 11.52 0.37 11.19
CA GLN A 409 11.73 -0.72 12.16
C GLN A 409 11.76 -0.11 13.55
N ALA A 410 10.69 -0.31 14.32
CA ALA A 410 10.58 0.11 15.71
C ALA A 410 9.76 -0.94 16.48
N PRO A 411 10.31 -1.56 17.54
CA PRO A 411 9.54 -2.47 18.37
C PRO A 411 8.37 -1.75 19.05
N VAL A 412 7.32 -2.47 19.42
CA VAL A 412 6.16 -1.90 20.11
C VAL A 412 6.60 -1.18 21.38
N GLY A 413 6.30 0.11 21.49
CA GLY A 413 6.64 0.93 22.66
C GLY A 413 8.13 1.28 22.81
N GLN A 414 8.97 1.01 21.82
CA GLN A 414 10.39 1.28 21.85
C GLN A 414 10.80 2.09 20.62
N ASN A 415 11.81 2.95 20.77
CA ASN A 415 12.39 3.68 19.65
C ASN A 415 12.98 2.73 18.61
N GLY A 416 12.96 3.17 17.37
CA GLY A 416 13.53 2.47 16.23
C GLY A 416 14.14 3.43 15.23
N ASN A 417 14.22 3.01 13.99
CA ASN A 417 14.78 3.85 12.93
C ASN A 417 14.06 3.63 11.59
N ILE A 418 14.19 4.58 10.70
CA ILE A 418 14.06 4.33 9.27
C ILE A 418 15.32 3.57 8.83
N TYR A 419 15.13 2.55 8.02
CA TYR A 419 16.21 1.88 7.30
C TYR A 419 15.98 2.07 5.80
N VAL A 420 17.08 2.31 5.09
CA VAL A 420 17.06 2.45 3.63
C VAL A 420 17.91 1.33 3.03
N VAL A 421 17.28 0.51 2.21
CA VAL A 421 17.93 -0.61 1.53
C VAL A 421 18.14 -0.23 0.08
N ASP A 422 19.39 -0.08 -0.34
CA ASP A 422 19.73 0.00 -1.76
C ASP A 422 19.71 -1.41 -2.35
N THR A 423 18.71 -1.69 -3.15
CA THR A 423 18.48 -3.01 -3.74
C THR A 423 19.48 -3.39 -4.83
N GLU A 424 20.21 -2.42 -5.40
CA GLU A 424 21.25 -2.69 -6.40
C GLU A 424 22.51 -3.22 -5.74
N THR A 425 22.93 -2.59 -4.65
CA THR A 425 24.19 -2.90 -3.94
C THR A 425 24.00 -3.82 -2.74
N GLY A 426 22.77 -3.91 -2.21
CA GLY A 426 22.47 -4.59 -0.96
C GLY A 426 22.90 -3.81 0.30
N VAL A 427 23.36 -2.58 0.15
CA VAL A 427 23.78 -1.73 1.27
C VAL A 427 22.55 -1.26 2.05
N VAL A 428 22.64 -1.32 3.38
CA VAL A 428 21.60 -0.85 4.30
C VAL A 428 22.10 0.37 5.06
N THR A 429 21.36 1.47 4.95
CA THR A 429 21.62 2.69 5.71
C THR A 429 20.65 2.76 6.89
N LYS A 430 21.18 2.86 8.09
CA LYS A 430 20.40 3.21 9.29
C LYS A 430 20.22 4.72 9.31
N GLY A 431 18.98 5.18 9.15
CA GLY A 431 18.61 6.58 9.07
C GLY A 431 17.94 7.11 10.33
N ALA A 432 17.04 8.07 10.14
CA ALA A 432 16.36 8.84 11.18
C ALA A 432 15.78 7.99 12.30
N GLU A 433 15.93 8.47 13.54
CA GLU A 433 15.35 7.83 14.72
C GLU A 433 13.82 8.01 14.74
N LEU A 434 13.11 6.95 15.05
CA LEU A 434 11.66 6.93 15.29
C LEU A 434 11.43 6.93 16.80
N VAL A 435 10.98 8.04 17.35
CA VAL A 435 10.63 8.13 18.78
C VAL A 435 9.24 7.51 18.98
N ASN A 436 9.21 6.44 19.77
CA ASN A 436 7.98 5.68 20.02
C ASN A 436 7.44 5.97 21.42
N VAL A 437 6.18 5.65 21.65
CA VAL A 437 5.51 5.75 22.96
C VAL A 437 4.96 4.39 23.37
N GLU A 438 4.72 4.22 24.66
CA GLU A 438 4.27 2.95 25.25
C GLU A 438 3.11 2.30 24.46
N GLY A 439 3.29 1.03 24.13
CA GLY A 439 2.30 0.19 23.44
C GLY A 439 2.00 0.55 21.98
N SER A 440 2.57 1.61 21.46
CA SER A 440 2.35 2.09 20.09
C SER A 440 3.41 1.56 19.11
N HIS A 441 3.17 1.69 17.80
CA HIS A 441 4.09 1.19 16.77
C HIS A 441 3.98 2.01 15.47
N PHE A 442 4.97 1.85 14.59
CA PHE A 442 4.93 2.42 13.26
C PHE A 442 4.40 1.41 12.25
N ILE A 443 3.63 1.87 11.26
CA ILE A 443 2.93 1.04 10.28
C ILE A 443 3.48 1.17 8.85
N GLY A 444 4.61 1.84 8.68
CA GLY A 444 5.33 1.94 7.41
C GLY A 444 5.68 3.36 7.01
N THR A 445 6.24 3.43 5.80
CA THR A 445 6.57 4.66 5.06
C THR A 445 5.66 4.80 3.84
N PHE A 446 5.37 6.07 3.48
CA PHE A 446 4.46 6.46 2.40
C PHE A 446 5.02 7.62 1.60
#